data_8d61466f0e1056c2c766d0c145adeb74
#
_entry.id   8d61466f0e1056c2c766d0c145adeb74
#
_cell.length_a   1.000
_cell.length_b   1.000
_cell.length_c   1.000
_cell.angle_alpha   90.00
_cell.angle_beta   90.00
_cell.angle_gamma   90.00
#
_symmetry.space_group_name_H-M   'P 1'
#
loop_
_entity.id
_entity.type
_entity.pdbx_description
1 polymer ?
#
loop_
_entity_poly.entity_id
_entity_poly.type
_entity_poly.pdbx_seq_one_letter_code
_entity_poly.pdbx_strand_id
1 'polypeptide(L)'
;DEGGCGCNECWPWGARGFPKLCKEFSCIARDKFPGIEIVLSTWMFDTPYAGEWEGLSKILSQDKSWTNYIMADSHEDFPRYPLDKGVPGGLPLLNFPEISMWGQSPWGGYGANPLPSRLQRLWNETENKISGGFPYSEGIYEDINKVICSQLYWNGDRPTKDIVREYISFEFSLSVVDKVAKAIDILELNHSRKHIDSSAIEAFNLIEQSAQNLTQQVRESWRWRILFLRALIDREMFITKGKLEGEILKKAFNELTAIYHAENSHSMPIHPPVIQ
;
A
#
# COMPACT_ATOMS: atom_id res chain seq x y z
N ASP A 1 -15.65 0.30 7.71
CA ASP A 1 -16.59 0.49 8.84
C ASP A 1 -15.99 1.27 10.02
N GLU A 2 -15.28 2.33 9.73
CA GLU A 2 -14.66 3.19 10.73
C GLU A 2 -15.70 3.84 11.64
N GLY A 3 -16.06 3.17 12.69
CA GLY A 3 -17.05 3.60 13.64
C GLY A 3 -18.46 3.10 13.33
N GLY A 4 -19.30 3.15 14.31
CA GLY A 4 -20.68 2.67 14.22
C GLY A 4 -21.36 2.71 15.56
N CYS A 5 -22.57 2.16 15.63
CA CYS A 5 -23.33 2.11 16.86
C CYS A 5 -22.71 1.11 17.84
N GLY A 6 -22.35 1.57 19.03
CA GLY A 6 -21.82 0.74 20.13
C GLY A 6 -22.85 0.07 21.02
N CYS A 7 -24.16 0.08 20.66
CA CYS A 7 -25.18 -0.57 21.48
C CYS A 7 -25.12 -2.11 21.36
N ASN A 8 -25.70 -2.82 22.32
CA ASN A 8 -25.69 -4.27 22.39
C ASN A 8 -26.29 -4.98 21.17
N GLU A 9 -27.17 -4.32 20.41
CA GLU A 9 -27.78 -4.89 19.19
C GLU A 9 -26.88 -4.79 17.97
N CYS A 10 -26.06 -3.72 17.88
CA CYS A 10 -25.20 -3.44 16.74
C CYS A 10 -23.76 -3.92 16.92
N TRP A 11 -23.35 -4.19 18.15
CA TRP A 11 -21.97 -4.52 18.47
C TRP A 11 -21.68 -6.03 18.54
N PRO A 12 -20.54 -6.57 18.04
CA PRO A 12 -19.50 -5.87 17.26
C PRO A 12 -20.05 -5.36 15.91
N TRP A 13 -19.59 -4.19 15.49
CA TRP A 13 -20.17 -3.47 14.37
C TRP A 13 -20.15 -4.26 13.07
N GLY A 14 -18.98 -4.77 12.67
CA GLY A 14 -18.81 -5.58 11.46
C GLY A 14 -19.54 -6.92 11.49
N ALA A 15 -19.85 -7.43 12.69
CA ALA A 15 -20.59 -8.70 12.89
C ALA A 15 -22.11 -8.52 12.95
N ARG A 16 -22.64 -7.31 13.13
CA ARG A 16 -24.07 -7.09 13.38
C ARG A 16 -24.65 -5.83 12.70
N GLY A 17 -24.29 -4.66 13.18
CA GLY A 17 -24.87 -3.39 12.72
C GLY A 17 -24.53 -3.05 11.28
N PHE A 18 -23.27 -3.18 10.93
CA PHE A 18 -22.77 -2.90 9.59
C PHE A 18 -23.40 -3.77 8.50
N PRO A 19 -23.44 -5.13 8.60
CA PRO A 19 -24.12 -5.95 7.62
C PRO A 19 -25.62 -5.65 7.48
N LYS A 20 -26.31 -5.32 8.56
CA LYS A 20 -27.71 -4.88 8.49
C LYS A 20 -27.87 -3.62 7.66
N LEU A 21 -27.05 -2.61 7.95
CA LEU A 21 -27.05 -1.35 7.21
C LEU A 21 -26.71 -1.57 5.72
N CYS A 22 -25.69 -2.35 5.44
CA CYS A 22 -25.31 -2.68 4.06
C CYS A 22 -26.41 -3.41 3.31
N LYS A 23 -27.15 -4.30 3.97
CA LYS A 23 -28.31 -4.98 3.38
C LYS A 23 -29.41 -4.01 2.98
N GLU A 24 -29.76 -3.07 3.85
CA GLU A 24 -30.76 -2.02 3.53
C GLU A 24 -30.29 -1.15 2.35
N PHE A 25 -29.05 -0.70 2.36
CA PHE A 25 -28.50 0.05 1.23
C PHE A 25 -28.49 -0.75 -0.07
N SER A 26 -28.19 -2.05 -0.01
CA SER A 26 -28.19 -2.90 -1.20
C SER A 26 -29.61 -3.02 -1.81
N CYS A 27 -30.64 -3.11 -0.98
CA CYS A 27 -32.04 -3.11 -1.43
C CYS A 27 -32.40 -1.80 -2.14
N ILE A 28 -32.05 -0.67 -1.55
CA ILE A 28 -32.30 0.67 -2.12
C ILE A 28 -31.52 0.83 -3.45
N ALA A 29 -30.25 0.42 -3.48
CA ALA A 29 -29.42 0.54 -4.67
C ALA A 29 -29.99 -0.29 -5.84
N ARG A 30 -30.42 -1.52 -5.58
CA ARG A 30 -31.01 -2.40 -6.61
C ARG A 30 -32.37 -1.94 -7.11
N ASP A 31 -33.15 -1.29 -6.24
CA ASP A 31 -34.42 -0.66 -6.65
C ASP A 31 -34.17 0.48 -7.66
N LYS A 32 -33.10 1.24 -7.47
CA LYS A 32 -32.75 2.39 -8.34
C LYS A 32 -31.92 1.98 -9.56
N PHE A 33 -31.10 0.95 -9.42
CA PHE A 33 -30.18 0.48 -10.45
C PHE A 33 -30.31 -1.04 -10.61
N PRO A 34 -31.30 -1.52 -11.39
CA PRO A 34 -31.47 -2.95 -11.62
C PRO A 34 -30.21 -3.56 -12.23
N GLY A 35 -29.74 -4.67 -11.65
CA GLY A 35 -28.52 -5.35 -12.11
C GLY A 35 -27.21 -4.85 -11.50
N ILE A 36 -27.24 -3.88 -10.58
CA ILE A 36 -26.04 -3.46 -9.87
C ILE A 36 -25.48 -4.61 -9.02
N GLU A 37 -24.17 -4.76 -9.06
CA GLU A 37 -23.43 -5.65 -8.18
C GLU A 37 -22.95 -4.92 -6.93
N ILE A 38 -23.08 -5.59 -5.78
CA ILE A 38 -22.74 -5.03 -4.47
C ILE A 38 -21.45 -5.68 -3.97
N VAL A 39 -20.48 -4.86 -3.66
CA VAL A 39 -19.22 -5.26 -3.02
C VAL A 39 -19.28 -4.83 -1.55
N LEU A 40 -19.20 -5.80 -0.64
CA LEU A 40 -19.11 -5.54 0.79
C LEU A 40 -17.65 -5.39 1.20
N SER A 41 -17.26 -4.20 1.64
CA SER A 41 -15.94 -3.97 2.21
C SER A 41 -15.88 -4.45 3.66
N THR A 42 -14.81 -5.15 4.00
CA THR A 42 -14.52 -5.63 5.35
C THR A 42 -13.32 -4.90 5.95
N TRP A 43 -13.23 -3.60 5.66
CA TRP A 43 -12.16 -2.73 6.12
C TRP A 43 -11.93 -2.87 7.63
N MET A 44 -10.69 -3.18 8.03
CA MET A 44 -10.26 -3.31 9.43
C MET A 44 -10.99 -4.37 10.27
N PHE A 45 -11.69 -5.33 9.64
CA PHE A 45 -12.36 -6.41 10.38
C PHE A 45 -11.37 -7.19 11.26
N ASP A 46 -11.77 -7.47 12.48
CA ASP A 46 -10.98 -8.12 13.54
C ASP A 46 -9.69 -7.38 13.95
N THR A 47 -9.46 -6.16 13.48
CA THR A 47 -8.32 -5.37 13.92
C THR A 47 -8.57 -4.68 15.26
N PRO A 48 -9.61 -3.85 15.42
CA PRO A 48 -9.94 -3.29 16.72
C PRO A 48 -10.77 -4.25 17.58
N TYR A 49 -11.59 -5.13 16.98
CA TYR A 49 -12.55 -5.97 17.69
C TYR A 49 -12.65 -7.35 17.05
N ALA A 50 -12.40 -8.40 17.82
CA ALA A 50 -12.47 -9.78 17.34
C ALA A 50 -13.91 -10.25 17.08
N GLY A 51 -14.08 -11.17 16.14
CA GLY A 51 -15.35 -11.86 15.84
C GLY A 51 -16.21 -11.23 14.78
N GLU A 52 -15.71 -10.21 14.08
CA GLU A 52 -16.44 -9.55 13.00
C GLU A 52 -16.53 -10.44 11.76
N TRP A 53 -15.44 -11.09 11.39
CA TRP A 53 -15.44 -12.08 10.32
C TRP A 53 -16.37 -13.26 10.58
N GLU A 54 -16.37 -13.79 11.80
CA GLU A 54 -17.26 -14.90 12.19
C GLU A 54 -18.73 -14.48 12.16
N GLY A 55 -19.01 -13.28 12.67
CA GLY A 55 -20.36 -12.73 12.66
C GLY A 55 -20.88 -12.51 11.24
N LEU A 56 -20.07 -11.94 10.34
CA LEU A 56 -20.40 -11.79 8.94
C LEU A 56 -20.64 -13.14 8.26
N SER A 57 -19.80 -14.13 8.51
CA SER A 57 -19.95 -15.48 7.97
C SER A 57 -21.27 -16.11 8.38
N LYS A 58 -21.69 -15.93 9.64
CA LYS A 58 -22.97 -16.41 10.15
C LYS A 58 -24.16 -15.74 9.45
N ILE A 59 -24.09 -14.43 9.23
CA ILE A 59 -25.15 -13.69 8.53
C ILE A 59 -25.26 -14.16 7.08
N LEU A 60 -24.14 -14.23 6.36
CA LEU A 60 -24.13 -14.61 4.95
C LEU A 60 -24.44 -16.10 4.71
N SER A 61 -24.29 -16.96 5.72
CA SER A 61 -24.77 -18.34 5.66
C SER A 61 -26.29 -18.44 5.69
N GLN A 62 -26.97 -17.45 6.26
CA GLN A 62 -28.44 -17.39 6.30
C GLN A 62 -29.02 -16.71 5.06
N ASP A 63 -28.45 -15.59 4.66
CA ASP A 63 -28.87 -14.84 3.49
C ASP A 63 -27.69 -14.05 2.91
N LYS A 64 -27.24 -14.43 1.73
CA LYS A 64 -26.18 -13.75 0.97
C LYS A 64 -26.69 -13.00 -0.26
N SER A 65 -28.02 -13.00 -0.49
CA SER A 65 -28.62 -12.44 -1.71
C SER A 65 -28.39 -10.95 -1.90
N TRP A 66 -28.03 -10.23 -0.84
CA TRP A 66 -27.89 -8.78 -0.82
C TRP A 66 -26.46 -8.28 -1.18
N THR A 67 -25.47 -9.15 -1.27
CA THR A 67 -24.10 -8.80 -1.71
C THR A 67 -23.57 -9.82 -2.72
N ASN A 68 -22.72 -9.37 -3.63
CA ASN A 68 -22.15 -10.19 -4.69
C ASN A 68 -20.71 -10.57 -4.41
N TYR A 69 -19.94 -9.70 -3.74
CA TYR A 69 -18.52 -9.84 -3.47
C TYR A 69 -18.20 -9.43 -2.04
N ILE A 70 -17.15 -10.05 -1.50
CA ILE A 70 -16.46 -9.57 -0.30
C ILE A 70 -15.15 -8.93 -0.73
N MET A 71 -14.86 -7.74 -0.23
CA MET A 71 -13.59 -7.07 -0.46
C MET A 71 -12.83 -6.95 0.86
N ALA A 72 -11.71 -7.66 0.95
CA ALA A 72 -10.83 -7.63 2.11
C ALA A 72 -9.67 -6.66 1.90
N ASP A 73 -9.37 -5.85 2.90
CA ASP A 73 -8.21 -4.98 2.91
C ASP A 73 -6.95 -5.75 3.31
N SER A 74 -5.81 -5.30 2.80
CA SER A 74 -4.50 -5.75 3.25
C SER A 74 -3.58 -4.56 3.46
N HIS A 75 -3.41 -4.18 4.73
CA HIS A 75 -2.44 -3.15 5.13
C HIS A 75 -0.99 -3.66 4.97
N GLU A 76 -0.55 -4.52 5.87
CA GLU A 76 0.76 -5.20 5.76
C GLU A 76 0.59 -6.64 5.31
N ASP A 77 -0.41 -7.35 5.83
CA ASP A 77 -0.73 -8.74 5.55
C ASP A 77 -2.21 -8.88 5.15
N PHE A 78 -2.54 -9.94 4.45
CA PHE A 78 -3.92 -10.25 4.11
C PHE A 78 -4.64 -10.84 5.32
N PRO A 79 -5.94 -10.54 5.54
CA PRO A 79 -6.71 -11.10 6.65
C PRO A 79 -6.69 -12.62 6.63
N ARG A 80 -6.38 -13.23 7.78
CA ARG A 80 -6.25 -14.69 7.88
C ARG A 80 -7.57 -15.42 7.75
N TYR A 81 -8.67 -14.84 8.21
CA TYR A 81 -9.98 -15.52 8.23
C TYR A 81 -10.39 -16.04 6.85
N PRO A 82 -10.46 -15.22 5.78
CA PRO A 82 -10.87 -15.71 4.46
C PRO A 82 -9.87 -16.73 3.87
N LEU A 83 -8.61 -16.71 4.24
CA LEU A 83 -7.60 -17.67 3.81
C LEU A 83 -7.76 -19.03 4.51
N ASP A 84 -7.98 -19.02 5.83
CA ASP A 84 -7.94 -20.20 6.69
C ASP A 84 -9.32 -20.86 6.86
N LYS A 85 -10.40 -20.07 6.90
CA LYS A 85 -11.78 -20.52 7.15
C LYS A 85 -12.67 -20.49 5.90
N GLY A 86 -12.22 -19.83 4.84
CA GLY A 86 -12.99 -19.58 3.63
C GLY A 86 -13.76 -18.27 3.66
N VAL A 87 -14.13 -17.82 2.48
CA VAL A 87 -14.83 -16.54 2.30
C VAL A 87 -16.26 -16.62 2.83
N PRO A 88 -16.72 -15.66 3.65
CA PRO A 88 -18.09 -15.62 4.13
C PRO A 88 -19.13 -15.80 3.01
N GLY A 89 -20.08 -16.70 3.21
CA GLY A 89 -21.11 -17.03 2.21
C GLY A 89 -20.60 -17.75 0.95
N GLY A 90 -19.30 -18.11 0.87
CA GLY A 90 -18.69 -18.67 -0.34
C GLY A 90 -18.73 -17.69 -1.52
N LEU A 91 -18.70 -16.40 -1.25
CA LEU A 91 -18.73 -15.35 -2.27
C LEU A 91 -17.34 -15.15 -2.91
N PRO A 92 -17.26 -14.60 -4.12
CA PRO A 92 -16.00 -14.18 -4.70
C PRO A 92 -15.30 -13.14 -3.79
N LEU A 93 -13.99 -13.30 -3.64
CA LEU A 93 -13.15 -12.44 -2.81
C LEU A 93 -12.39 -11.44 -3.67
N LEU A 94 -12.43 -10.19 -3.29
CA LEU A 94 -11.61 -9.12 -3.87
C LEU A 94 -10.57 -8.67 -2.85
N ASN A 95 -9.38 -8.32 -3.33
CA ASN A 95 -8.33 -7.73 -2.50
C ASN A 95 -8.35 -6.20 -2.63
N PHE A 96 -8.12 -5.53 -1.51
CA PHE A 96 -7.92 -4.09 -1.43
C PHE A 96 -6.54 -3.82 -0.80
N PRO A 97 -5.44 -4.06 -1.55
CA PRO A 97 -4.10 -3.86 -1.00
C PRO A 97 -3.81 -2.37 -0.86
N GLU A 98 -3.36 -1.99 0.30
CA GLU A 98 -2.83 -0.65 0.54
C GLU A 98 -1.39 -0.58 0.04
N ILE A 99 -1.22 0.04 -1.10
CA ILE A 99 0.08 0.18 -1.77
C ILE A 99 0.83 1.44 -1.37
N SER A 100 0.12 2.42 -0.82
CA SER A 100 0.67 3.60 -0.15
C SER A 100 -0.41 4.27 0.67
N MET A 101 -0.14 4.51 1.92
CA MET A 101 -1.07 5.14 2.85
C MET A 101 -0.39 6.17 3.73
N TRP A 102 -1.15 7.21 4.09
CA TRP A 102 -0.76 8.19 5.09
C TRP A 102 -0.42 7.54 6.43
N GLY A 103 0.62 8.04 7.08
CA GLY A 103 1.00 7.56 8.39
C GLY A 103 1.73 6.22 8.40
N GLN A 104 1.96 5.56 7.26
CA GLN A 104 2.85 4.41 7.21
C GLN A 104 4.28 4.83 7.51
N SER A 105 4.72 4.47 8.69
CA SER A 105 6.08 4.71 9.16
C SER A 105 7.10 3.96 8.29
N PRO A 106 8.30 4.53 8.06
CA PRO A 106 8.75 5.82 8.62
C PRO A 106 8.39 7.04 7.77
N TRP A 107 7.80 6.85 6.60
CA TRP A 107 7.76 7.87 5.55
C TRP A 107 6.41 8.58 5.41
N GLY A 108 5.34 8.07 6.04
CA GLY A 108 4.00 8.58 5.83
C GLY A 108 3.61 8.56 4.34
N GLY A 109 3.03 9.61 3.83
CA GLY A 109 2.71 9.76 2.41
C GLY A 109 3.82 10.38 1.56
N TYR A 110 5.03 10.63 2.10
CA TYR A 110 6.12 11.28 1.38
C TYR A 110 7.17 10.29 0.88
N GLY A 111 7.70 10.56 -0.30
CA GLY A 111 8.79 9.81 -0.92
C GLY A 111 8.34 8.50 -1.55
N ALA A 112 9.24 7.89 -2.29
CA ALA A 112 8.99 6.57 -2.86
C ALA A 112 9.06 5.53 -1.76
N ASN A 113 8.00 4.73 -1.63
CA ASN A 113 7.93 3.57 -0.75
C ASN A 113 7.77 2.30 -1.61
N PRO A 114 8.79 1.88 -2.37
CA PRO A 114 8.70 0.69 -3.20
C PRO A 114 8.59 -0.57 -2.33
N LEU A 115 7.62 -1.44 -2.63
CA LEU A 115 7.30 -2.63 -1.84
C LEU A 115 7.23 -3.91 -2.70
N PRO A 116 8.19 -4.18 -3.60
CA PRO A 116 8.09 -5.32 -4.50
C PRO A 116 8.04 -6.68 -3.79
N SER A 117 8.81 -6.88 -2.74
CA SER A 117 8.84 -8.15 -1.99
C SER A 117 7.56 -8.36 -1.18
N ARG A 118 7.03 -7.29 -0.56
CA ARG A 118 5.75 -7.34 0.14
C ARG A 118 4.62 -7.69 -0.81
N LEU A 119 4.53 -7.01 -1.94
CA LEU A 119 3.48 -7.23 -2.92
C LEU A 119 3.57 -8.61 -3.56
N GLN A 120 4.77 -9.14 -3.79
CA GLN A 120 4.97 -10.53 -4.22
C GLN A 120 4.44 -11.52 -3.17
N ARG A 121 4.76 -11.29 -1.89
CA ARG A 121 4.26 -12.16 -0.80
C ARG A 121 2.74 -12.15 -0.73
N LEU A 122 2.12 -10.98 -0.73
CA LEU A 122 0.66 -10.84 -0.72
C LEU A 122 0.02 -11.53 -1.94
N TRP A 123 0.62 -11.38 -3.11
CA TRP A 123 0.15 -12.05 -4.32
C TRP A 123 0.21 -13.57 -4.17
N ASN A 124 1.34 -14.13 -3.78
CA ASN A 124 1.52 -15.57 -3.60
C ASN A 124 0.53 -16.18 -2.58
N GLU A 125 0.13 -15.42 -1.55
CA GLU A 125 -0.85 -15.86 -0.56
C GLU A 125 -2.28 -15.83 -1.10
N THR A 126 -2.58 -14.95 -2.05
CA THR A 126 -3.96 -14.61 -2.42
C THR A 126 -4.34 -15.00 -3.85
N GLU A 127 -3.40 -15.18 -4.78
CA GLU A 127 -3.64 -15.35 -6.22
C GLU A 127 -4.69 -16.44 -6.56
N ASN A 128 -4.68 -17.55 -5.82
CA ASN A 128 -5.63 -18.66 -6.01
C ASN A 128 -6.94 -18.50 -5.20
N LYS A 129 -7.11 -17.38 -4.49
CA LYS A 129 -8.26 -17.11 -3.61
C LYS A 129 -9.07 -15.90 -4.06
N ILE A 130 -8.45 -14.95 -4.72
CA ILE A 130 -9.09 -13.70 -5.12
C ILE A 130 -9.58 -13.77 -6.56
N SER A 131 -10.66 -13.06 -6.83
CA SER A 131 -11.24 -12.87 -8.18
C SER A 131 -10.80 -11.55 -8.84
N GLY A 132 -10.01 -10.74 -8.11
CA GLY A 132 -9.54 -9.43 -8.54
C GLY A 132 -9.21 -8.54 -7.36
N GLY A 133 -9.03 -7.23 -7.61
CA GLY A 133 -8.73 -6.30 -6.52
C GLY A 133 -8.78 -4.84 -6.93
N PHE A 134 -8.73 -3.99 -5.92
CA PHE A 134 -8.71 -2.55 -6.01
C PHE A 134 -7.52 -1.99 -5.23
N PRO A 135 -6.31 -1.92 -5.83
CA PRO A 135 -5.15 -1.35 -5.14
C PRO A 135 -5.42 0.08 -4.70
N TYR A 136 -5.24 0.33 -3.42
CA TYR A 136 -5.50 1.62 -2.80
C TYR A 136 -4.22 2.40 -2.55
N SER A 137 -4.23 3.69 -2.91
CA SER A 137 -3.14 4.62 -2.66
C SER A 137 -3.70 5.99 -2.32
N GLU A 138 -3.29 6.58 -1.22
CA GLU A 138 -3.60 7.96 -0.86
C GLU A 138 -2.74 8.95 -1.65
N GLY A 139 -1.60 8.50 -2.18
CA GLY A 139 -0.71 9.29 -3.01
C GLY A 139 -0.82 8.97 -4.50
N ILE A 140 -0.58 9.96 -5.35
CA ILE A 140 -0.50 9.75 -6.81
C ILE A 140 0.89 9.32 -7.26
N TYR A 141 1.89 9.37 -6.37
CA TYR A 141 3.31 9.23 -6.71
C TYR A 141 3.92 7.86 -6.38
N GLU A 142 3.16 6.92 -5.84
CA GLU A 142 3.60 5.55 -5.57
C GLU A 142 3.54 4.67 -6.82
N ASP A 143 4.17 5.14 -7.85
CA ASP A 143 4.07 4.64 -9.22
C ASP A 143 4.58 3.19 -9.35
N ILE A 144 5.70 2.86 -8.73
CA ILE A 144 6.28 1.51 -8.74
C ILE A 144 5.28 0.47 -8.22
N ASN A 145 4.66 0.74 -7.07
CA ASN A 145 3.69 -0.18 -6.47
C ASN A 145 2.42 -0.31 -7.32
N LYS A 146 1.97 0.76 -7.96
CA LYS A 146 0.83 0.74 -8.89
C LYS A 146 1.14 -0.14 -10.10
N VAL A 147 2.33 0.00 -10.69
CA VAL A 147 2.77 -0.82 -11.82
C VAL A 147 2.88 -2.29 -11.41
N ILE A 148 3.45 -2.58 -10.25
CA ILE A 148 3.55 -3.96 -9.73
C ILE A 148 2.16 -4.57 -9.61
N CYS A 149 1.24 -3.93 -8.91
CA CYS A 149 -0.12 -4.44 -8.73
C CYS A 149 -0.86 -4.63 -10.05
N SER A 150 -0.78 -3.64 -10.96
CA SER A 150 -1.42 -3.73 -12.28
C SER A 150 -0.90 -4.92 -13.08
N GLN A 151 0.39 -5.18 -13.04
CA GLN A 151 1.01 -6.29 -13.75
C GLN A 151 0.64 -7.64 -13.13
N LEU A 152 0.64 -7.76 -11.80
CA LEU A 152 0.23 -8.98 -11.10
C LEU A 152 -1.24 -9.36 -11.40
N TYR A 153 -2.16 -8.40 -11.41
CA TYR A 153 -3.56 -8.65 -11.77
C TYR A 153 -3.76 -8.97 -13.26
N TRP A 154 -2.84 -8.54 -14.12
CA TRP A 154 -2.88 -8.88 -15.54
C TRP A 154 -2.22 -10.23 -15.86
N ASN A 155 -1.07 -10.49 -15.25
CA ASN A 155 -0.28 -11.72 -15.43
C ASN A 155 0.44 -12.08 -14.13
N GLY A 156 -0.21 -12.88 -13.28
CA GLY A 156 0.23 -13.24 -11.96
C GLY A 156 1.47 -14.12 -11.88
N ASP A 157 1.83 -14.78 -12.98
CA ASP A 157 3.03 -15.65 -13.04
C ASP A 157 4.34 -14.85 -13.12
N ARG A 158 4.24 -13.54 -13.30
CA ARG A 158 5.41 -12.68 -13.48
C ARG A 158 5.98 -12.23 -12.14
N PRO A 159 7.27 -12.54 -11.84
CA PRO A 159 7.90 -12.08 -10.59
C PRO A 159 7.98 -10.56 -10.50
N THR A 160 7.69 -10.00 -9.33
CA THR A 160 7.76 -8.54 -9.10
C THR A 160 9.14 -7.94 -9.37
N LYS A 161 10.21 -8.72 -9.20
CA LYS A 161 11.58 -8.33 -9.54
C LYS A 161 11.73 -7.98 -11.02
N ASP A 162 11.09 -8.76 -11.91
CA ASP A 162 11.13 -8.51 -13.35
C ASP A 162 10.27 -7.29 -13.72
N ILE A 163 9.15 -7.11 -13.04
CA ILE A 163 8.29 -5.93 -13.19
C ILE A 163 9.05 -4.67 -12.81
N VAL A 164 9.74 -4.66 -11.67
CA VAL A 164 10.56 -3.53 -11.21
C VAL A 164 11.68 -3.22 -12.22
N ARG A 165 12.37 -4.23 -12.72
CA ARG A 165 13.44 -4.06 -13.71
C ARG A 165 12.93 -3.46 -15.01
N GLU A 166 11.77 -3.90 -15.47
CA GLU A 166 11.11 -3.31 -16.65
C GLU A 166 10.70 -1.86 -16.39
N TYR A 167 10.10 -1.57 -15.23
CA TYR A 167 9.76 -0.20 -14.83
C TYR A 167 10.99 0.72 -14.87
N ILE A 168 12.11 0.28 -14.26
CA ILE A 168 13.36 1.07 -14.23
C ILE A 168 13.89 1.29 -15.66
N SER A 169 13.87 0.25 -16.49
CA SER A 169 14.31 0.34 -17.89
C SER A 169 13.49 1.33 -18.70
N PHE A 170 12.17 1.34 -18.50
CA PHE A 170 11.24 2.19 -19.23
C PHE A 170 11.25 3.64 -18.72
N GLU A 171 11.14 3.85 -17.43
CA GLU A 171 11.01 5.20 -16.83
C GLU A 171 12.36 5.91 -16.69
N PHE A 172 13.44 5.17 -16.52
CA PHE A 172 14.76 5.77 -16.28
C PHE A 172 15.75 5.45 -17.40
N SER A 173 16.31 4.25 -17.43
CA SER A 173 17.22 3.77 -18.48
C SER A 173 17.59 2.30 -18.27
N LEU A 174 17.78 1.58 -19.36
CA LEU A 174 18.31 0.21 -19.33
C LEU A 174 19.69 0.14 -18.64
N SER A 175 20.52 1.18 -18.78
CA SER A 175 21.89 1.22 -18.23
C SER A 175 21.97 1.29 -16.71
N VAL A 176 20.87 1.59 -16.02
CA VAL A 176 20.85 1.76 -14.56
C VAL A 176 20.04 0.69 -13.82
N VAL A 177 19.45 -0.27 -14.56
CA VAL A 177 18.51 -1.27 -14.01
C VAL A 177 19.09 -2.00 -12.81
N ASP A 178 20.29 -2.55 -12.89
CA ASP A 178 20.85 -3.35 -11.78
C ASP A 178 21.12 -2.53 -10.53
N LYS A 179 21.63 -1.32 -10.69
CA LYS A 179 21.95 -0.45 -9.56
C LYS A 179 20.69 0.07 -8.88
N VAL A 180 19.71 0.51 -9.66
CA VAL A 180 18.46 1.06 -9.12
C VAL A 180 17.61 -0.04 -8.50
N ALA A 181 17.53 -1.23 -9.10
CA ALA A 181 16.84 -2.37 -8.51
C ALA A 181 17.45 -2.76 -7.15
N LYS A 182 18.78 -2.82 -7.05
CA LYS A 182 19.45 -3.08 -5.76
C LYS A 182 19.17 -1.99 -4.73
N ALA A 183 19.16 -0.73 -5.13
CA ALA A 183 18.80 0.36 -4.23
C ALA A 183 17.34 0.24 -3.73
N ILE A 184 16.41 -0.13 -4.60
CA ILE A 184 15.01 -0.38 -4.23
C ILE A 184 14.90 -1.51 -3.21
N ASP A 185 15.61 -2.62 -3.39
CA ASP A 185 15.63 -3.72 -2.42
C ASP A 185 16.07 -3.25 -1.02
N ILE A 186 17.08 -2.39 -0.94
CA ILE A 186 17.55 -1.82 0.33
C ILE A 186 16.50 -0.88 0.94
N LEU A 187 15.90 0.00 0.13
CA LEU A 187 14.88 0.95 0.59
C LEU A 187 13.63 0.23 1.11
N GLU A 188 13.19 -0.83 0.43
CA GLU A 188 12.08 -1.67 0.91
C GLU A 188 12.43 -2.35 2.23
N LEU A 189 13.64 -2.88 2.37
CA LEU A 189 14.07 -3.53 3.59
C LEU A 189 14.10 -2.55 4.78
N ASN A 190 14.59 -1.31 4.57
CA ASN A 190 14.54 -0.26 5.59
C ASN A 190 13.11 0.08 6.00
N HIS A 191 12.19 0.15 5.05
CA HIS A 191 10.78 0.37 5.33
C HIS A 191 10.16 -0.78 6.14
N SER A 192 10.37 -2.03 5.72
CA SER A 192 9.82 -3.22 6.38
C SER A 192 10.32 -3.40 7.81
N ARG A 193 11.60 -3.12 8.04
CA ARG A 193 12.21 -3.19 9.37
C ARG A 193 11.83 -2.02 10.28
N LYS A 194 11.28 -0.95 9.70
CA LYS A 194 11.03 0.33 10.37
C LYS A 194 12.30 0.91 11.03
N HIS A 195 13.45 0.61 10.45
CA HIS A 195 14.74 1.19 10.85
C HIS A 195 15.70 1.30 9.66
N ILE A 196 16.66 2.20 9.76
CA ILE A 196 17.68 2.47 8.76
C ILE A 196 19.04 2.07 9.34
N ASP A 197 19.79 1.27 8.59
CA ASP A 197 21.17 0.90 8.92
C ASP A 197 22.18 1.48 7.90
N SER A 198 23.44 1.07 7.99
CA SER A 198 24.51 1.54 7.12
C SER A 198 24.28 1.24 5.63
N SER A 199 23.39 0.32 5.27
CA SER A 199 23.04 0.03 3.88
C SER A 199 22.37 1.23 3.17
N ALA A 200 21.82 2.18 3.93
CA ALA A 200 21.31 3.43 3.39
C ALA A 200 22.38 4.23 2.63
N ILE A 201 23.63 4.15 3.05
CA ILE A 201 24.76 4.77 2.34
C ILE A 201 24.95 4.11 0.98
N GLU A 202 24.88 2.77 0.93
CA GLU A 202 24.98 2.02 -0.32
C GLU A 202 23.83 2.35 -1.27
N ALA A 203 22.59 2.36 -0.78
CA ALA A 203 21.41 2.70 -1.58
C ALA A 203 21.57 4.09 -2.22
N PHE A 204 21.94 5.10 -1.43
CA PHE A 204 22.18 6.43 -1.95
C PHE A 204 23.30 6.47 -3.01
N ASN A 205 24.44 5.84 -2.75
CA ASN A 205 25.55 5.79 -3.69
C ASN A 205 25.15 5.13 -5.03
N LEU A 206 24.34 4.06 -5.00
CA LEU A 206 23.82 3.42 -6.20
C LEU A 206 22.92 4.36 -7.01
N ILE A 207 22.03 5.09 -6.33
CA ILE A 207 21.15 6.08 -6.97
C ILE A 207 21.94 7.24 -7.53
N GLU A 208 22.89 7.81 -6.77
CA GLU A 208 23.75 8.92 -7.20
C GLU A 208 24.61 8.55 -8.42
N GLN A 209 25.24 7.38 -8.41
CA GLN A 209 25.97 6.87 -9.57
C GLN A 209 25.07 6.65 -10.79
N SER A 210 23.86 6.18 -10.56
CA SER A 210 22.88 5.98 -11.63
C SER A 210 22.49 7.29 -12.29
N ALA A 211 22.32 8.35 -11.49
CA ALA A 211 21.97 9.68 -12.00
C ALA A 211 22.94 10.21 -13.08
N GLN A 212 24.23 9.82 -13.00
CA GLN A 212 25.25 10.22 -13.98
C GLN A 212 25.01 9.65 -15.39
N ASN A 213 24.27 8.53 -15.49
CA ASN A 213 23.96 7.86 -16.74
C ASN A 213 22.53 8.19 -17.26
N LEU A 214 21.84 9.10 -16.62
CA LEU A 214 20.50 9.53 -17.01
C LEU A 214 20.53 10.86 -17.77
N THR A 215 19.56 11.04 -18.67
CA THR A 215 19.34 12.34 -19.30
C THR A 215 18.88 13.37 -18.28
N GLN A 216 19.03 14.66 -18.60
CA GLN A 216 18.55 15.72 -17.73
C GLN A 216 17.05 15.60 -17.49
N GLN A 217 16.27 15.33 -18.54
CA GLN A 217 14.82 15.17 -18.45
C GLN A 217 14.40 14.08 -17.44
N VAL A 218 15.08 12.93 -17.45
CA VAL A 218 14.82 11.85 -16.51
C VAL A 218 15.20 12.24 -15.09
N ARG A 219 16.37 12.85 -14.91
CA ARG A 219 16.82 13.29 -13.57
C ARG A 219 15.90 14.33 -12.93
N GLU A 220 15.24 15.15 -13.75
CA GLU A 220 14.30 16.18 -13.30
C GLU A 220 12.87 15.66 -13.18
N SER A 221 12.58 14.45 -13.67
CA SER A 221 11.26 13.84 -13.53
C SER A 221 10.91 13.58 -12.06
N TRP A 222 9.65 13.79 -11.70
CA TRP A 222 9.19 13.53 -10.33
C TRP A 222 9.43 12.08 -9.89
N ARG A 223 9.33 11.10 -10.80
CA ARG A 223 9.60 9.68 -10.53
C ARG A 223 11.02 9.45 -10.03
N TRP A 224 11.98 10.03 -10.74
CA TRP A 224 13.37 9.95 -10.31
C TRP A 224 13.62 10.73 -9.03
N ARG A 225 13.07 11.94 -8.94
CA ARG A 225 13.30 12.83 -7.80
C ARG A 225 12.81 12.22 -6.48
N ILE A 226 11.60 11.64 -6.44
CA ILE A 226 11.10 11.02 -5.21
C ILE A 226 11.97 9.82 -4.78
N LEU A 227 12.47 9.01 -5.72
CA LEU A 227 13.35 7.89 -5.41
C LEU A 227 14.73 8.38 -4.92
N PHE A 228 15.29 9.38 -5.58
CA PHE A 228 16.55 10.03 -5.17
C PHE A 228 16.44 10.62 -3.77
N LEU A 229 15.39 11.39 -3.52
CA LEU A 229 15.15 12.04 -2.23
C LEU A 229 14.92 10.99 -1.13
N ARG A 230 14.24 9.90 -1.41
CA ARG A 230 14.07 8.80 -0.47
C ARG A 230 15.44 8.24 -0.04
N ALA A 231 16.29 7.90 -1.00
CA ALA A 231 17.62 7.37 -0.70
C ALA A 231 18.51 8.40 0.03
N LEU A 232 18.44 9.68 -0.36
CA LEU A 232 19.14 10.78 0.31
C LEU A 232 18.73 10.92 1.78
N ILE A 233 17.42 10.92 2.03
CA ILE A 233 16.89 11.10 3.37
C ILE A 233 17.24 9.90 4.25
N ASP A 234 17.12 8.65 3.77
CA ASP A 234 17.55 7.45 4.51
C ASP A 234 19.03 7.57 4.91
N ARG A 235 19.91 7.96 3.98
CA ARG A 235 21.33 8.18 4.28
C ARG A 235 21.54 9.24 5.34
N GLU A 236 20.92 10.42 5.18
CA GLU A 236 21.09 11.53 6.12
C GLU A 236 20.55 11.19 7.51
N MET A 237 19.42 10.50 7.58
CA MET A 237 18.87 10.03 8.85
C MET A 237 19.80 9.05 9.54
N PHE A 238 20.45 8.14 8.78
CA PHE A 238 21.45 7.26 9.34
C PHE A 238 22.65 8.06 9.89
N ILE A 239 23.18 9.01 9.13
CA ILE A 239 24.35 9.84 9.54
C ILE A 239 24.01 10.71 10.76
N THR A 240 22.83 11.29 10.82
CA THR A 240 22.38 12.15 11.91
C THR A 240 21.81 11.40 13.10
N LYS A 241 21.81 10.06 13.06
CA LYS A 241 21.21 9.19 14.10
C LYS A 241 19.74 9.53 14.38
N GLY A 242 18.95 9.67 13.31
CA GLY A 242 17.52 9.93 13.36
C GLY A 242 17.12 11.37 13.61
N LYS A 243 18.07 12.30 13.70
CA LYS A 243 17.73 13.72 13.82
C LYS A 243 17.31 14.27 12.46
N LEU A 244 16.13 14.85 12.40
CA LEU A 244 15.60 15.54 11.22
C LEU A 244 16.11 16.98 11.13
N GLU A 245 17.42 17.15 11.25
CA GLU A 245 18.09 18.44 11.33
C GLU A 245 19.11 18.60 10.18
N GLY A 246 19.41 19.83 9.83
CA GLY A 246 20.43 20.16 8.85
C GLY A 246 19.87 20.63 7.50
N GLU A 247 20.70 21.36 6.76
CA GLU A 247 20.29 21.99 5.50
C GLU A 247 19.98 20.97 4.39
N ILE A 248 20.62 19.81 4.40
CA ILE A 248 20.38 18.76 3.39
C ILE A 248 18.96 18.19 3.57
N LEU A 249 18.60 17.79 4.78
CA LEU A 249 17.27 17.27 5.08
C LEU A 249 16.19 18.32 4.84
N LYS A 250 16.41 19.55 5.28
CA LYS A 250 15.49 20.66 5.04
C LYS A 250 15.22 20.88 3.55
N LYS A 251 16.26 20.88 2.71
CA LYS A 251 16.10 21.01 1.26
C LYS A 251 15.37 19.82 0.66
N ALA A 252 15.69 18.58 1.09
CA ALA A 252 15.04 17.39 0.61
C ALA A 252 13.54 17.37 0.94
N PHE A 253 13.15 17.73 2.16
CA PHE A 253 11.75 17.82 2.54
C PHE A 253 11.02 18.96 1.86
N ASN A 254 11.64 20.10 1.65
CA ASN A 254 11.04 21.20 0.87
C ASN A 254 10.77 20.76 -0.57
N GLU A 255 11.69 20.03 -1.19
CA GLU A 255 11.50 19.50 -2.54
C GLU A 255 10.37 18.46 -2.58
N LEU A 256 10.32 17.51 -1.63
CA LEU A 256 9.20 16.57 -1.53
C LEU A 256 7.87 17.30 -1.35
N THR A 257 7.81 18.28 -0.46
CA THR A 257 6.60 19.08 -0.24
C THR A 257 6.12 19.75 -1.53
N ALA A 258 7.04 20.30 -2.32
CA ALA A 258 6.71 20.90 -3.61
C ALA A 258 6.23 19.86 -4.64
N ILE A 259 6.89 18.69 -4.74
CA ILE A 259 6.47 17.62 -5.63
C ILE A 259 5.05 17.13 -5.29
N TYR A 260 4.75 16.97 -4.01
CA TYR A 260 3.45 16.48 -3.54
C TYR A 260 2.37 17.58 -3.42
N HIS A 261 2.70 18.82 -3.75
CA HIS A 261 1.82 19.98 -3.58
C HIS A 261 1.26 20.12 -2.15
N ALA A 262 2.11 19.84 -1.18
CA ALA A 262 1.74 19.71 0.24
C ALA A 262 2.10 20.93 1.10
N GLU A 263 2.36 22.10 0.50
CA GLU A 263 2.77 23.34 1.19
C GLU A 263 1.79 23.80 2.26
N ASN A 264 0.52 23.47 2.08
CA ASN A 264 -0.56 23.82 3.01
C ASN A 264 -1.04 22.64 3.88
N SER A 265 -0.36 21.49 3.81
CA SER A 265 -0.74 20.33 4.61
C SER A 265 -0.20 20.45 6.03
N HIS A 266 -1.09 20.50 7.02
CA HIS A 266 -0.74 20.55 8.44
C HIS A 266 -0.45 19.18 9.06
N SER A 267 -0.57 18.11 8.31
CA SER A 267 -0.68 16.77 8.88
C SER A 267 0.16 15.70 8.18
N MET A 268 1.42 16.01 7.86
CA MET A 268 2.33 14.94 7.40
C MET A 268 3.38 14.63 8.48
N PRO A 269 3.05 13.86 9.52
CA PRO A 269 4.04 13.46 10.49
C PRO A 269 5.02 12.48 9.83
N ILE A 270 6.24 12.92 9.64
CA ILE A 270 7.34 12.01 9.37
C ILE A 270 7.75 11.43 10.72
N HIS A 271 7.54 10.14 10.88
CA HIS A 271 8.05 9.44 12.04
C HIS A 271 9.47 8.99 11.74
N PRO A 272 10.49 9.55 12.40
CA PRO A 272 11.87 9.12 12.20
C PRO A 272 11.96 7.61 12.46
N PRO A 273 12.59 6.83 11.57
CA PRO A 273 12.82 5.42 11.83
C PRO A 273 13.83 5.24 12.98
N VAL A 274 13.82 4.08 13.59
CA VAL A 274 14.87 3.70 14.54
C VAL A 274 16.18 3.55 13.77
N ILE A 275 17.22 4.25 14.23
CA ILE A 275 18.56 4.15 13.68
C ILE A 275 19.39 3.24 14.58
N GLN A 276 20.00 2.21 13.99
CA GLN A 276 20.93 1.29 14.66
C GLN A 276 22.37 1.64 14.34
#